data_5827508af3bf1a68f7e269a6025a0f3b
#
_entry.id   5827508af3bf1a68f7e269a6025a0f3b
#
_cell.length_a   1.000
_cell.length_b   1.000
_cell.length_c   1.000
_cell.angle_alpha   90.00
_cell.angle_beta   90.00
_cell.angle_gamma   90.00
#
_symmetry.space_group_name_H-M   'P 1'
#
loop_
_entity.id
_entity.type
_entity.pdbx_description
1 polymer ?
#
loop_
_entity_poly.entity_id
_entity_poly.type
_entity_poly.pdbx_seq_one_letter_code
_entity_poly.pdbx_strand_id
1 'polypeptide(L)'
;MSPNDRKMFAPLRHRETVSPEAKLVAILTGYEAGTIAADLAERLVYGGLAVGTRALVTKRVGEMLDSLEEAGRVERIPDGRYRAVRPQR
;
A
#
# COMPACT_ATOMS: atom_id res chain seq x y z
N MET A 1 5.60 -7.75 9.77
CA MET A 1 5.40 -7.99 8.34
C MET A 1 5.79 -9.41 7.99
N SER A 2 4.97 -10.08 7.19
CA SER A 2 5.23 -11.47 6.86
C SER A 2 6.19 -11.58 5.68
N PRO A 3 6.92 -12.70 5.58
CA PRO A 3 7.79 -12.91 4.41
C PRO A 3 7.03 -12.95 3.10
N ASN A 4 5.75 -13.34 3.13
CA ASN A 4 4.95 -13.38 1.91
C ASN A 4 4.71 -11.98 1.36
N ASP A 5 4.55 -11.01 2.23
CA ASP A 5 4.36 -9.64 1.78
C ASP A 5 5.60 -9.13 1.08
N ARG A 6 6.77 -9.50 1.58
CA ARG A 6 8.01 -9.11 0.92
C ARG A 6 8.15 -9.75 -0.46
N LYS A 7 7.70 -11.02 -0.58
CA LYS A 7 7.78 -11.71 -1.85
C LYS A 7 6.83 -11.14 -2.87
N MET A 8 5.67 -10.65 -2.43
CA MET A 8 4.69 -10.09 -3.33
C MET A 8 5.19 -8.80 -3.97
N PHE A 9 5.89 -7.98 -3.21
CA PHE A 9 6.42 -6.74 -3.74
C PHE A 9 7.73 -7.00 -4.45
N ALA A 10 7.98 -6.25 -5.52
CA ALA A 10 9.22 -6.40 -6.28
C ALA A 10 10.42 -6.26 -5.34
N PRO A 11 11.46 -7.08 -5.56
CA PRO A 11 12.63 -6.98 -4.69
C PRO A 11 13.21 -5.58 -4.73
N LEU A 12 13.52 -5.08 -3.56
CA LEU A 12 14.18 -3.79 -3.45
C LEU A 12 15.66 -3.98 -3.70
N ARG A 13 16.27 -2.98 -4.28
CA ARG A 13 17.69 -3.02 -4.48
C ARG A 13 18.37 -3.13 -3.13
N HIS A 14 19.56 -3.67 -3.14
CA HIS A 14 20.36 -3.74 -1.95
C HIS A 14 20.29 -2.43 -1.21
N ARG A 15 20.37 -2.47 0.07
CA ARG A 15 20.29 -1.33 0.95
C ARG A 15 18.93 -0.70 1.04
N GLU A 16 17.95 -1.25 0.36
CA GLU A 16 16.60 -0.75 0.48
C GLU A 16 16.06 -1.19 1.83
N THR A 17 15.68 -0.25 2.66
CA THR A 17 15.18 -0.55 4.00
C THR A 17 13.71 -0.20 4.16
N VAL A 18 13.09 0.33 3.12
CA VAL A 18 11.70 0.75 3.20
C VAL A 18 10.80 -0.47 3.17
N SER A 19 9.92 -0.61 4.16
CA SER A 19 8.97 -1.71 4.20
C SER A 19 7.88 -1.54 3.15
N PRO A 20 7.20 -2.63 2.78
CA PRO A 20 6.06 -2.50 1.88
C PRO A 20 4.99 -1.55 2.40
N GLU A 21 4.74 -1.56 3.72
CA GLU A 21 3.77 -0.63 4.29
C GLU A 21 4.19 0.81 4.09
N ALA A 22 5.45 1.12 4.32
CA ALA A 22 5.94 2.47 4.12
C ALA A 22 5.83 2.89 2.65
N LYS A 23 6.06 1.96 1.74
CA LYS A 23 5.89 2.23 0.31
C LYS A 23 4.44 2.57 -0.01
N LEU A 24 3.50 1.82 0.57
CA LEU A 24 2.09 2.09 0.34
C LEU A 24 1.72 3.47 0.84
N VAL A 25 2.19 3.84 2.04
CA VAL A 25 1.90 5.16 2.58
C VAL A 25 2.47 6.24 1.66
N ALA A 26 3.69 6.04 1.18
CA ALA A 26 4.33 7.02 0.30
C ALA A 26 3.53 7.21 -0.99
N ILE A 27 3.04 6.10 -1.57
CA ILE A 27 2.24 6.18 -2.78
C ILE A 27 0.92 6.89 -2.50
N LEU A 28 0.27 6.54 -1.37
CA LEU A 28 -1.00 7.16 -1.01
C LEU A 28 -0.87 8.65 -0.80
N THR A 29 0.29 9.11 -0.36
CA THR A 29 0.51 10.53 -0.15
C THR A 29 0.28 11.33 -1.43
N GLY A 30 0.47 10.70 -2.59
CA GLY A 30 0.21 11.35 -3.86
C GLY A 30 -1.26 11.39 -4.27
N TYR A 31 -2.15 10.77 -3.48
CA TYR A 31 -3.58 10.73 -3.79
C TYR A 31 -4.34 11.47 -2.71
N GLU A 32 -4.43 12.79 -2.84
CA GLU A 32 -5.04 13.60 -1.79
C GLU A 32 -6.49 13.21 -1.52
N ALA A 33 -7.20 12.83 -2.57
CA ALA A 33 -8.60 12.41 -2.43
C ALA A 33 -8.74 10.94 -2.02
N GLY A 34 -7.61 10.22 -1.93
CA GLY A 34 -7.65 8.80 -1.60
C GLY A 34 -7.82 7.92 -2.80
N THR A 35 -7.64 6.62 -2.59
CA THR A 35 -7.80 5.65 -3.65
C THR A 35 -8.26 4.33 -3.04
N ILE A 36 -8.89 3.48 -3.84
CA ILE A 36 -9.32 2.17 -3.37
C ILE A 36 -8.21 1.15 -3.55
N ALA A 37 -8.31 0.05 -2.79
CA ALA A 37 -7.27 -0.98 -2.82
C ALA A 37 -7.05 -1.55 -4.22
N ALA A 38 -8.12 -1.72 -4.99
CA ALA A 38 -8.00 -2.30 -6.33
C ALA A 38 -7.19 -1.38 -7.26
N ASP A 39 -7.44 -0.08 -7.20
CA ASP A 39 -6.71 0.88 -8.03
C ASP A 39 -5.25 0.96 -7.62
N LEU A 40 -5.01 0.91 -6.32
CA LEU A 40 -3.65 0.94 -5.80
C LEU A 40 -2.89 -0.31 -6.22
N ALA A 41 -3.54 -1.47 -6.16
CA ALA A 41 -2.93 -2.73 -6.58
C ALA A 41 -2.59 -2.69 -8.06
N GLU A 42 -3.48 -2.15 -8.87
CA GLU A 42 -3.24 -2.06 -10.31
C GLU A 42 -2.00 -1.20 -10.59
N ARG A 43 -1.89 -0.09 -9.89
CA ARG A 43 -0.71 0.76 -10.02
C ARG A 43 0.56 0.04 -9.64
N LEU A 44 0.51 -0.71 -8.54
CA LEU A 44 1.69 -1.43 -8.08
C LEU A 44 2.14 -2.47 -9.11
N VAL A 45 1.17 -3.20 -9.68
CA VAL A 45 1.51 -4.23 -10.66
C VAL A 45 2.05 -3.60 -11.94
N TYR A 46 1.36 -2.60 -12.48
CA TYR A 46 1.79 -1.96 -13.71
C TYR A 46 3.09 -1.18 -13.55
N GLY A 47 3.32 -0.65 -12.36
CA GLY A 47 4.56 0.05 -12.09
C GLY A 47 5.73 -0.85 -11.77
N GLY A 48 5.52 -2.17 -11.76
CA GLY A 48 6.60 -3.10 -11.45
C GLY A 48 6.97 -3.13 -9.98
N LEU A 49 6.13 -2.60 -9.11
CA LEU A 49 6.42 -2.55 -7.69
C LEU A 49 5.86 -3.74 -6.93
N ALA A 50 5.00 -4.54 -7.56
CA ALA A 50 4.46 -5.76 -6.97
C ALA A 50 4.39 -6.85 -8.02
N VAL A 51 4.46 -8.09 -7.56
CA VAL A 51 4.44 -9.27 -8.40
C VAL A 51 3.27 -10.13 -7.98
N GLY A 52 2.51 -10.62 -8.96
CA GLY A 52 1.39 -11.51 -8.69
C GLY A 52 0.18 -11.12 -9.51
N THR A 53 -0.91 -11.89 -9.34
CA THR A 53 -2.14 -11.57 -10.03
C THR A 53 -2.77 -10.34 -9.38
N ARG A 54 -3.57 -9.64 -10.18
CA ARG A 54 -4.23 -8.45 -9.68
C ARG A 54 -5.09 -8.77 -8.46
N ALA A 55 -5.80 -9.90 -8.49
CA ALA A 55 -6.66 -10.28 -7.38
C ALA A 55 -5.86 -10.52 -6.10
N LEU A 56 -4.73 -11.22 -6.22
CA LEU A 56 -3.89 -11.48 -5.06
C LEU A 56 -3.30 -10.20 -4.50
N VAL A 57 -2.78 -9.34 -5.38
CA VAL A 57 -2.19 -8.09 -4.93
C VAL A 57 -3.24 -7.20 -4.29
N THR A 58 -4.45 -7.15 -4.86
CA THR A 58 -5.53 -6.37 -4.28
C THR A 58 -5.86 -6.84 -2.86
N LYS A 59 -5.93 -8.16 -2.67
CA LYS A 59 -6.22 -8.71 -1.36
C LYS A 59 -5.15 -8.32 -0.35
N ARG A 60 -3.89 -8.47 -0.73
CA ARG A 60 -2.78 -8.14 0.17
C ARG A 60 -2.71 -6.65 0.48
N VAL A 61 -2.93 -5.83 -0.53
CA VAL A 61 -2.94 -4.39 -0.34
C VAL A 61 -4.06 -4.01 0.63
N GLY A 62 -5.24 -4.62 0.48
CA GLY A 62 -6.34 -4.35 1.39
C GLY A 62 -6.00 -4.70 2.82
N GLU A 63 -5.36 -5.85 3.03
CA GLU A 63 -4.96 -6.27 4.37
C GLU A 63 -3.94 -5.30 4.97
N MET A 64 -3.00 -4.85 4.16
CA MET A 64 -1.99 -3.92 4.63
C MET A 64 -2.60 -2.56 4.95
N LEU A 65 -3.55 -2.11 4.13
CA LEU A 65 -4.23 -0.86 4.39
C LEU A 65 -5.03 -0.92 5.69
N ASP A 66 -5.67 -2.06 5.96
CA ASP A 66 -6.41 -2.22 7.21
C ASP A 66 -5.46 -2.13 8.41
N SER A 67 -4.29 -2.75 8.31
CA SER A 67 -3.30 -2.68 9.38
C SER A 67 -2.80 -1.25 9.56
N LEU A 68 -2.59 -0.54 8.47
CA LEU A 68 -2.13 0.85 8.53
C LEU A 68 -3.22 1.75 9.11
N GLU A 69 -4.48 1.43 8.82
CA GLU A 69 -5.58 2.18 9.41
C GLU A 69 -5.60 2.02 10.92
N GLU A 70 -5.41 0.78 11.40
CA GLU A 70 -5.35 0.54 12.83
C GLU A 70 -4.18 1.25 13.48
N ALA A 71 -3.08 1.39 12.76
CA ALA A 71 -1.91 2.08 13.26
C ALA A 71 -2.03 3.59 13.16
N GLY A 72 -3.10 4.11 12.56
CA GLY A 72 -3.31 5.54 12.42
C GLY A 72 -2.50 6.17 11.30
N ARG A 73 -1.96 5.37 10.39
CA ARG A 73 -1.13 5.89 9.30
C ARG A 73 -1.92 6.15 8.03
N VAL A 74 -3.07 5.51 7.89
CA VAL A 74 -4.00 5.81 6.81
C VAL A 74 -5.39 5.95 7.42
N GLU A 75 -6.27 6.62 6.71
CA GLU A 75 -7.66 6.73 7.14
C GLU A 75 -8.55 6.24 6.01
N ARG A 76 -9.68 5.64 6.40
CA ARG A 76 -10.67 5.18 5.44
C ARG A 76 -11.73 6.25 5.28
N ILE A 77 -11.96 6.65 4.04
CA ILE A 77 -12.98 7.62 3.71
C ILE A 77 -14.31 6.87 3.56
N PRO A 78 -15.45 7.50 3.90
CA PRO A 78 -16.74 6.78 3.85
C PRO A 78 -17.08 6.12 2.53
N ASP A 79 -16.55 6.60 1.42
CA ASP A 79 -16.83 6.00 0.12
C ASP A 79 -15.96 4.77 -0.19
N GLY A 80 -15.14 4.32 0.76
CA GLY A 80 -14.31 3.14 0.60
C GLY A 80 -12.89 3.40 0.16
N ARG A 81 -12.52 4.64 0.00
CA ARG A 81 -11.14 4.98 -0.35
C ARG A 81 -10.27 5.07 0.88
N TYR A 82 -8.97 4.90 0.68
CA TYR A 82 -7.99 5.06 1.74
C TYR A 82 -7.11 6.25 1.41
N ARG A 83 -6.69 6.96 2.43
CA ARG A 83 -5.87 8.15 2.28
C ARG A 83 -4.80 8.17 3.35
N ALA A 84 -3.60 8.62 3.00
CA ALA A 84 -2.53 8.73 3.98
C ALA A 84 -2.85 9.84 4.97
N VAL A 85 -2.60 9.55 6.25
CA VAL A 85 -2.76 10.55 7.31
C VAL A 85 -1.49 11.38 7.35
N ARG A 86 -1.65 12.69 7.24
CA ARG A 86 -0.50 13.56 7.28
C ARG A 86 -0.03 13.74 8.71
N PRO A 87 1.29 13.75 8.93
CA PRO A 87 1.79 13.99 10.28
C PRO A 87 1.33 15.35 10.76
N GLN A 88 0.98 15.38 12.02
CA GLN A 88 0.63 16.62 12.67
C GLN A 88 1.87 17.23 13.29
N ARG A 89 1.92 18.54 13.30
CA ARG A 89 3.08 19.18 13.88
C ARG A 89 2.75 19.98 15.08
#